data_046e592930a934d17167fd27720b243d
#
_entry.id   046e592930a934d17167fd27720b243d
#
_cell.length_a   1.000
_cell.length_b   1.000
_cell.length_c   1.000
_cell.angle_alpha   90.00
_cell.angle_beta   90.00
_cell.angle_gamma   90.00
#
_symmetry.space_group_name_H-M   'P 1'
#
loop_
_entity.id
_entity.type
_entity.pdbx_description
1 polymer ?
#
loop_
_entity_poly.entity_id
_entity_poly.type
_entity_poly.pdbx_seq_one_letter_code
_entity_poly.pdbx_strand_id
1 'polypeptide(L)'
;SLFQKIRQPKSNYLIIPRVSSENRQYVPIKFATPDLIVGDAVQTIPDASLYDFGVLTSTMHNSWMRSIAGRLKSDYRYSAGIVYNNFPWPENPSEKQKAAIEAAAQAVLDARTQFPDSTLADLYDPLTMPPVLLKAHQTLDKAVDAAYGKTSFKTEAERVAFLFGLYQGLLAKLH
;
A
#
# COMPACT_ATOMS: atom_id res chain seq x y z
N SER A 1 23.57 -17.88 -16.83
CA SER A 1 22.62 -16.81 -17.14
C SER A 1 21.31 -17.14 -16.45
N LEU A 2 21.14 -16.62 -15.26
CA LEU A 2 19.88 -16.73 -14.53
C LEU A 2 18.91 -15.67 -15.04
N PHE A 3 18.35 -15.91 -16.21
CA PHE A 3 17.07 -15.32 -16.53
C PHE A 3 16.06 -15.99 -15.59
N GLN A 4 15.77 -15.35 -14.45
CA GLN A 4 14.53 -15.64 -13.76
C GLN A 4 13.44 -15.47 -14.81
N LYS A 5 12.82 -16.58 -15.20
CA LYS A 5 11.57 -16.51 -15.95
C LYS A 5 10.62 -15.70 -15.08
N ILE A 6 10.39 -14.45 -15.45
CA ILE A 6 9.31 -13.66 -14.90
C ILE A 6 8.07 -14.46 -15.29
N ARG A 7 7.57 -15.24 -14.34
CA ARG A 7 6.29 -15.92 -14.54
C ARG A 7 5.23 -14.84 -14.52
N GLN A 8 4.67 -14.57 -15.68
CA GLN A 8 3.51 -13.69 -15.78
C GLN A 8 2.46 -14.19 -14.78
N PRO A 9 1.98 -13.36 -13.85
CA PRO A 9 0.95 -13.76 -12.90
C PRO A 9 -0.32 -14.23 -13.61
N LYS A 10 -0.97 -15.27 -13.08
CA LYS A 10 -2.23 -15.79 -13.62
C LYS A 10 -3.46 -15.07 -13.10
N SER A 11 -3.30 -14.25 -12.06
CA SER A 11 -4.35 -13.48 -11.40
C SER A 11 -3.91 -12.02 -11.29
N ASN A 12 -4.79 -11.17 -10.78
CA ASN A 12 -4.45 -9.77 -10.49
C ASN A 12 -3.30 -9.69 -9.48
N TYR A 13 -2.48 -8.68 -9.62
CA TYR A 13 -1.30 -8.52 -8.78
C TYR A 13 -1.01 -7.04 -8.54
N LEU A 14 -0.21 -6.76 -7.52
CA LEU A 14 0.23 -5.41 -7.20
C LEU A 14 1.63 -5.16 -7.76
N ILE A 15 1.82 -3.95 -8.24
CA ILE A 15 3.13 -3.43 -8.65
C ILE A 15 3.51 -2.33 -7.69
N ILE A 16 4.61 -2.52 -6.96
CA ILE A 16 5.11 -1.57 -5.98
C ILE A 16 6.44 -1.01 -6.49
N PRO A 17 6.59 0.33 -6.57
CA PRO A 17 7.87 0.92 -6.96
C PRO A 17 8.93 0.63 -5.90
N ARG A 18 10.16 0.30 -6.33
CA ARG A 18 11.28 0.04 -5.40
C ARG A 18 11.72 1.29 -4.65
N VAL A 19 11.51 2.46 -5.24
CA VAL A 19 11.88 3.75 -4.64
C VAL A 19 10.66 4.66 -4.66
N SER A 20 10.37 5.31 -3.54
CA SER A 20 9.30 6.28 -3.41
C SER A 20 9.83 7.58 -2.82
N SER A 21 9.44 8.71 -3.41
CA SER A 21 9.82 10.03 -2.91
C SER A 21 9.34 10.23 -1.47
N GLU A 22 10.20 10.84 -0.64
CA GLU A 22 9.84 11.18 0.74
C GLU A 22 8.69 12.18 0.83
N ASN A 23 8.45 12.94 -0.23
CA ASN A 23 7.38 13.95 -0.28
C ASN A 23 6.01 13.36 -0.59
N ARG A 24 5.94 12.12 -1.05
CA ARG A 24 4.65 11.47 -1.34
C ARG A 24 3.94 11.06 -0.07
N GLN A 25 2.66 11.39 -0.01
CA GLN A 25 1.79 10.98 1.11
C GLN A 25 1.41 9.51 1.04
N TYR A 26 1.33 8.96 -0.17
CA TYR A 26 0.97 7.56 -0.42
C TYR A 26 1.96 6.91 -1.37
N VAL A 27 2.25 5.63 -1.16
CA VAL A 27 3.03 4.84 -2.13
C VAL A 27 2.16 4.61 -3.37
N PRO A 28 2.63 4.95 -4.57
CA PRO A 28 1.83 4.80 -5.80
C PRO A 28 1.82 3.35 -6.29
N ILE A 29 1.05 2.51 -5.64
CA ILE A 29 0.89 1.10 -5.97
C ILE A 29 -0.08 0.96 -7.12
N LYS A 30 0.25 0.11 -8.11
CA LYS A 30 -0.61 -0.21 -9.23
C LYS A 30 -1.30 -1.55 -9.00
N PHE A 31 -2.60 -1.59 -9.24
CA PHE A 31 -3.38 -2.82 -9.30
C PHE A 31 -3.41 -3.30 -10.75
N ALA A 32 -2.77 -4.42 -11.02
CA ALA A 32 -2.50 -4.87 -12.38
C ALA A 32 -3.25 -6.15 -12.71
N THR A 33 -3.63 -6.26 -14.00
CA THR A 33 -4.22 -7.47 -14.57
C THR A 33 -3.13 -8.39 -15.13
N PRO A 34 -3.41 -9.70 -15.35
CA PRO A 34 -2.39 -10.66 -15.78
C PRO A 34 -1.74 -10.38 -17.14
N ASP A 35 -2.37 -9.57 -17.98
CA ASP A 35 -1.90 -9.21 -19.32
C ASP A 35 -0.84 -8.10 -19.32
N LEU A 36 -0.65 -7.40 -18.18
CA LEU A 36 0.34 -6.34 -18.09
C LEU A 36 1.74 -6.92 -17.85
N ILE A 37 2.69 -6.53 -18.69
CA ILE A 37 4.10 -6.93 -18.56
C ILE A 37 4.84 -5.87 -17.76
N VAL A 38 5.59 -6.28 -16.73
CA VAL A 38 6.36 -5.39 -15.87
C VAL A 38 7.84 -5.49 -16.10
N GLY A 39 8.53 -4.35 -16.00
CA GLY A 39 9.99 -4.28 -16.02
C GLY A 39 10.64 -4.56 -14.65
N ASP A 40 11.97 -4.55 -14.64
CA ASP A 40 12.76 -4.98 -13.46
C ASP A 40 12.84 -3.97 -12.30
N ALA A 41 12.40 -2.73 -12.52
CA ALA A 41 12.52 -1.66 -11.52
C ALA A 41 11.40 -1.64 -10.47
N VAL A 42 10.57 -2.68 -10.45
CA VAL A 42 9.40 -2.77 -9.57
C VAL A 42 9.38 -4.12 -8.85
N GLN A 43 8.62 -4.17 -7.76
CA GLN A 43 8.29 -5.40 -7.07
C GLN A 43 6.84 -5.77 -7.33
N THR A 44 6.54 -7.07 -7.40
CA THR A 44 5.19 -7.56 -7.62
C THR A 44 4.72 -8.40 -6.45
N ILE A 45 3.43 -8.27 -6.12
CA ILE A 45 2.77 -9.11 -5.13
C ILE A 45 1.66 -9.87 -5.88
N PRO A 46 1.81 -11.20 -6.04
CA PRO A 46 0.85 -12.00 -6.79
C PRO A 46 -0.44 -12.22 -6.00
N ASP A 47 -1.49 -12.64 -6.72
CA ASP A 47 -2.78 -13.03 -6.15
C ASP A 47 -3.41 -11.99 -5.23
N ALA A 48 -3.24 -10.71 -5.58
CA ALA A 48 -3.71 -9.60 -4.78
C ALA A 48 -5.20 -9.30 -5.01
N SER A 49 -5.90 -9.11 -3.92
CA SER A 49 -7.30 -8.66 -3.90
C SER A 49 -7.40 -7.13 -3.80
N LEU A 50 -8.60 -6.60 -3.98
CA LEU A 50 -8.88 -5.18 -3.69
C LEU A 50 -8.61 -4.85 -2.21
N TYR A 51 -8.87 -5.79 -1.31
CA TYR A 51 -8.55 -5.62 0.11
C TYR A 51 -7.05 -5.42 0.30
N ASP A 52 -6.22 -6.28 -0.30
CA ASP A 52 -4.77 -6.17 -0.23
C ASP A 52 -4.28 -4.83 -0.79
N PHE A 53 -4.78 -4.45 -1.95
CA PHE A 53 -4.47 -3.15 -2.54
C PHE A 53 -4.87 -2.00 -1.61
N GLY A 54 -6.06 -2.05 -1.03
CA GLY A 54 -6.57 -1.01 -0.13
C GLY A 54 -5.70 -0.82 1.10
N VAL A 55 -5.34 -1.91 1.77
CA VAL A 55 -4.47 -1.85 2.95
C VAL A 55 -3.09 -1.34 2.59
N LEU A 56 -2.48 -1.86 1.53
CA LEU A 56 -1.10 -1.52 1.18
C LEU A 56 -0.95 -0.10 0.61
N THR A 57 -1.98 0.47 0.00
CA THR A 57 -1.94 1.85 -0.49
C THR A 57 -2.40 2.88 0.56
N SER A 58 -2.73 2.44 1.77
CA SER A 58 -3.21 3.32 2.85
C SER A 58 -2.07 4.05 3.57
N THR A 59 -2.45 5.10 4.31
CA THR A 59 -1.54 5.81 5.20
C THR A 59 -0.93 4.87 6.26
N MET A 60 -1.67 3.87 6.72
CA MET A 60 -1.17 2.90 7.69
C MET A 60 0.09 2.18 7.16
N HIS A 61 0.02 1.64 5.95
CA HIS A 61 1.18 0.97 5.34
C HIS A 61 2.29 1.96 4.98
N ASN A 62 1.94 3.16 4.53
CA ASN A 62 2.93 4.19 4.24
C ASN A 62 3.71 4.60 5.49
N SER A 63 3.03 4.73 6.63
CA SER A 63 3.68 5.03 7.91
C SER A 63 4.65 3.92 8.33
N TRP A 64 4.26 2.67 8.16
CA TRP A 64 5.13 1.51 8.37
C TRP A 64 6.37 1.57 7.47
N MET A 65 6.15 1.75 6.17
CA MET A 65 7.23 1.85 5.18
C MET A 65 8.23 2.96 5.55
N ARG A 66 7.74 4.15 5.92
CA ARG A 66 8.60 5.27 6.33
C ARG A 66 9.47 4.95 7.53
N SER A 67 8.98 4.11 8.43
CA SER A 67 9.70 3.77 9.67
C SER A 67 10.77 2.73 9.50
N ILE A 68 10.57 1.76 8.58
CA ILE A 68 11.46 0.60 8.48
C ILE A 68 12.17 0.47 7.14
N ALA A 69 11.76 1.20 6.11
CA ALA A 69 12.41 1.15 4.81
C ALA A 69 13.82 1.76 4.87
N GLY A 70 14.73 1.19 4.08
CA GLY A 70 16.02 1.82 3.81
C GLY A 70 15.84 3.11 3.03
N ARG A 71 16.91 3.90 2.94
CA ARG A 71 16.92 5.17 2.21
C ARG A 71 17.88 5.08 1.02
N LEU A 72 17.50 5.73 -0.07
CA LEU A 72 18.39 6.02 -1.20
C LEU A 72 18.40 7.54 -1.36
N LYS A 73 19.46 8.19 -0.90
CA LYS A 73 19.48 9.65 -0.67
C LYS A 73 18.34 10.03 0.29
N SER A 74 17.42 10.90 -0.11
CA SER A 74 16.25 11.26 0.70
C SER A 74 15.03 10.36 0.48
N ASP A 75 15.03 9.54 -0.57
CA ASP A 75 13.89 8.70 -0.94
C ASP A 75 13.89 7.38 -0.18
N TYR A 76 12.69 6.79 -0.04
CA TYR A 76 12.50 5.49 0.60
C TYR A 76 12.72 4.35 -0.40
N ARG A 77 13.47 3.34 0.03
CA ARG A 77 13.63 2.09 -0.71
C ARG A 77 12.64 1.06 -0.18
N TYR A 78 11.63 0.77 -0.96
CA TYR A 78 10.69 -0.29 -0.61
C TYR A 78 11.32 -1.65 -0.89
N SER A 79 11.43 -2.48 0.14
CA SER A 79 11.92 -3.85 0.05
C SER A 79 10.82 -4.79 0.53
N ALA A 80 10.42 -5.75 -0.30
CA ALA A 80 9.44 -6.75 0.09
C ALA A 80 9.90 -7.56 1.31
N GLY A 81 11.18 -7.90 1.39
CA GLY A 81 11.73 -8.66 2.51
C GLY A 81 11.67 -7.94 3.86
N ILE A 82 11.77 -6.60 3.86
CA ILE A 82 11.75 -5.81 5.09
C ILE A 82 10.37 -5.18 5.31
N VAL A 83 9.82 -4.51 4.30
CA VAL A 83 8.59 -3.73 4.45
C VAL A 83 7.35 -4.60 4.41
N TYR A 84 7.16 -5.36 3.33
CA TYR A 84 5.96 -6.15 3.11
C TYR A 84 5.87 -7.38 4.03
N ASN A 85 6.95 -8.16 4.11
CA ASN A 85 6.93 -9.43 4.85
C ASN A 85 6.77 -9.23 6.37
N ASN A 86 7.16 -8.08 6.89
CA ASN A 86 7.04 -7.78 8.32
C ASN A 86 5.81 -6.93 8.66
N PHE A 87 5.04 -6.50 7.67
CA PHE A 87 3.89 -5.64 7.89
C PHE A 87 2.81 -6.38 8.67
N PRO A 88 2.39 -5.83 9.84
CA PRO A 88 1.30 -6.43 10.60
C PRO A 88 -0.06 -6.03 9.99
N TRP A 89 -0.71 -7.00 9.37
CA TRP A 89 -2.04 -6.82 8.80
C TRP A 89 -3.09 -6.68 9.90
N PRO A 90 -4.30 -6.14 9.60
CA PRO A 90 -5.40 -6.14 10.55
C PRO A 90 -5.70 -7.55 11.06
N GLU A 91 -5.82 -7.73 12.37
CA GLU A 91 -6.16 -9.00 12.98
C GLU A 91 -7.67 -9.22 12.91
N ASN A 92 -8.09 -10.32 12.28
CA ASN A 92 -9.49 -10.76 12.22
C ASN A 92 -10.50 -9.63 11.87
N PRO A 93 -10.30 -8.88 10.78
CA PRO A 93 -11.27 -7.88 10.37
C PRO A 93 -12.61 -8.55 10.04
N SER A 94 -13.73 -7.92 10.41
CA SER A 94 -15.05 -8.42 10.06
C SER A 94 -15.29 -8.36 8.56
N GLU A 95 -16.25 -9.14 8.06
CA GLU A 95 -16.63 -9.08 6.64
C GLU A 95 -17.10 -7.68 6.24
N LYS A 96 -17.77 -6.96 7.15
CA LYS A 96 -18.17 -5.57 6.93
C LYS A 96 -16.97 -4.64 6.80
N GLN A 97 -15.95 -4.82 7.62
CA GLN A 97 -14.71 -4.02 7.55
C GLN A 97 -13.94 -4.30 6.26
N LYS A 98 -13.83 -5.57 5.86
CA LYS A 98 -13.20 -5.95 4.59
C LYS A 98 -13.95 -5.33 3.41
N ALA A 99 -15.27 -5.42 3.40
CA ALA A 99 -16.10 -4.86 2.33
C ALA A 99 -15.96 -3.33 2.26
N ALA A 100 -15.85 -2.64 3.39
CA ALA A 100 -15.62 -1.19 3.43
C ALA A 100 -14.27 -0.81 2.81
N ILE A 101 -13.22 -1.57 3.10
CA ILE A 101 -11.89 -1.37 2.50
C ILE A 101 -11.94 -1.63 1.00
N GLU A 102 -12.58 -2.71 0.55
CA GLU A 102 -12.70 -3.02 -0.88
C GLU A 102 -13.45 -1.93 -1.64
N ALA A 103 -14.56 -1.44 -1.09
CA ALA A 103 -15.33 -0.35 -1.71
C ALA A 103 -14.51 0.94 -1.80
N ALA A 104 -13.80 1.30 -0.74
CA ALA A 104 -12.94 2.48 -0.72
C ALA A 104 -11.73 2.33 -1.65
N ALA A 105 -11.15 1.14 -1.74
CA ALA A 105 -10.08 0.82 -2.68
C ALA A 105 -10.54 0.96 -4.14
N GLN A 106 -11.73 0.47 -4.44
CA GLN A 106 -12.33 0.64 -5.78
C GLN A 106 -12.53 2.13 -6.11
N ALA A 107 -12.97 2.93 -5.14
CA ALA A 107 -13.11 4.37 -5.34
C ALA A 107 -11.78 5.07 -5.64
N VAL A 108 -10.67 4.61 -5.06
CA VAL A 108 -9.33 5.10 -5.41
C VAL A 108 -9.02 4.78 -6.88
N LEU A 109 -9.25 3.54 -7.31
CA LEU A 109 -9.01 3.15 -8.70
C LEU A 109 -9.90 3.95 -9.67
N ASP A 110 -11.17 4.14 -9.33
CA ASP A 110 -12.11 4.93 -10.14
C ASP A 110 -11.65 6.40 -10.25
N ALA A 111 -11.16 6.98 -9.16
CA ALA A 111 -10.61 8.33 -9.18
C ALA A 111 -9.40 8.44 -10.11
N ARG A 112 -8.51 7.43 -10.11
CA ARG A 112 -7.37 7.39 -11.02
C ARG A 112 -7.80 7.38 -12.50
N THR A 113 -8.87 6.69 -12.83
CA THR A 113 -9.35 6.59 -14.22
C THR A 113 -9.86 7.91 -14.80
N GLN A 114 -10.13 8.92 -13.98
CA GLN A 114 -10.50 10.25 -14.44
C GLN A 114 -9.32 11.02 -15.06
N PHE A 115 -8.09 10.54 -14.90
CA PHE A 115 -6.86 11.19 -15.35
C PHE A 115 -6.04 10.25 -16.24
N PRO A 116 -6.56 9.85 -17.41
CA PRO A 116 -5.91 8.82 -18.22
C PRO A 116 -4.56 9.26 -18.81
N ASP A 117 -4.33 10.57 -18.93
CA ASP A 117 -3.09 11.13 -19.45
C ASP A 117 -2.02 11.39 -18.38
N SER A 118 -2.35 11.17 -17.11
CA SER A 118 -1.41 11.36 -16.00
C SER A 118 -0.77 10.03 -15.61
N THR A 119 0.53 10.07 -15.30
CA THR A 119 1.23 8.94 -14.70
C THR A 119 0.87 8.82 -13.22
N LEU A 120 1.11 7.65 -12.62
CA LEU A 120 0.96 7.50 -11.17
C LEU A 120 1.89 8.45 -10.41
N ALA A 121 3.10 8.67 -10.91
CA ALA A 121 4.03 9.63 -10.31
C ALA A 121 3.42 11.04 -10.24
N ASP A 122 2.77 11.48 -11.31
CA ASP A 122 2.10 12.80 -11.35
C ASP A 122 0.89 12.85 -10.40
N LEU A 123 0.09 11.78 -10.39
CA LEU A 123 -1.10 11.71 -9.54
C LEU A 123 -0.76 11.74 -8.04
N TYR A 124 0.40 11.22 -7.65
CA TYR A 124 0.80 11.13 -6.25
C TYR A 124 1.85 12.16 -5.84
N ASP A 125 2.22 13.07 -6.72
CA ASP A 125 3.02 14.24 -6.35
C ASP A 125 2.15 15.18 -5.49
N PRO A 126 2.61 15.60 -4.30
CA PRO A 126 1.82 16.49 -3.44
C PRO A 126 1.38 17.79 -4.12
N LEU A 127 2.14 18.27 -5.10
CA LEU A 127 1.85 19.51 -5.81
C LEU A 127 0.78 19.34 -6.90
N THR A 128 0.61 18.12 -7.41
CA THR A 128 -0.28 17.85 -8.56
C THR A 128 -1.36 16.83 -8.27
N MET A 129 -1.40 16.26 -7.06
CA MET A 129 -2.40 15.27 -6.68
C MET A 129 -3.82 15.83 -6.77
N PRO A 130 -4.71 15.22 -7.58
CA PRO A 130 -6.09 15.71 -7.70
C PRO A 130 -6.86 15.61 -6.39
N PRO A 131 -7.67 16.61 -6.04
CA PRO A 131 -8.48 16.57 -4.82
C PRO A 131 -9.42 15.37 -4.72
N VAL A 132 -9.98 14.91 -5.83
CA VAL A 132 -10.86 13.73 -5.86
C VAL A 132 -10.09 12.47 -5.47
N LEU A 133 -8.86 12.32 -5.90
CA LEU A 133 -7.99 11.19 -5.53
C LEU A 133 -7.59 11.25 -4.06
N LEU A 134 -7.20 12.42 -3.58
CA LEU A 134 -6.86 12.61 -2.16
C LEU A 134 -8.05 12.28 -1.26
N LYS A 135 -9.24 12.73 -1.61
CA LYS A 135 -10.46 12.43 -0.86
C LYS A 135 -10.78 10.95 -0.82
N ALA A 136 -10.60 10.25 -1.95
CA ALA A 136 -10.77 8.81 -2.01
C ALA A 136 -9.80 8.07 -1.09
N HIS A 137 -8.53 8.50 -1.05
CA HIS A 137 -7.54 7.95 -0.13
C HIS A 137 -7.89 8.23 1.34
N GLN A 138 -8.39 9.40 1.66
CA GLN A 138 -8.81 9.73 3.03
C GLN A 138 -9.96 8.85 3.51
N THR A 139 -10.91 8.54 2.63
CA THR A 139 -11.99 7.59 2.93
C THR A 139 -11.45 6.19 3.15
N LEU A 140 -10.51 5.76 2.31
CA LEU A 140 -9.83 4.48 2.46
C LEU A 140 -9.07 4.40 3.79
N ASP A 141 -8.37 5.46 4.17
CA ASP A 141 -7.62 5.50 5.43
C ASP A 141 -8.53 5.28 6.65
N LYS A 142 -9.73 5.86 6.64
CA LYS A 142 -10.70 5.64 7.71
C LYS A 142 -11.15 4.19 7.79
N ALA A 143 -11.40 3.56 6.64
CA ALA A 143 -11.80 2.16 6.58
C ALA A 143 -10.68 1.22 7.07
N VAL A 144 -9.44 1.50 6.70
CA VAL A 144 -8.27 0.73 7.16
C VAL A 144 -8.06 0.91 8.65
N ASP A 145 -8.08 2.13 9.17
CA ASP A 145 -7.93 2.42 10.60
C ASP A 145 -8.98 1.65 11.42
N ALA A 146 -10.23 1.62 10.96
CA ALA A 146 -11.30 0.87 11.62
C ALA A 146 -11.03 -0.64 11.68
N ALA A 147 -10.43 -1.21 10.61
CA ALA A 147 -10.07 -2.62 10.58
C ALA A 147 -8.99 -2.99 11.59
N TYR A 148 -8.19 -2.03 12.02
CA TYR A 148 -7.22 -2.21 13.13
C TYR A 148 -7.84 -2.05 14.52
N GLY A 149 -9.15 -1.84 14.60
CA GLY A 149 -9.87 -1.73 15.87
C GLY A 149 -9.90 -0.35 16.48
N LYS A 150 -9.44 0.67 15.76
CA LYS A 150 -9.52 2.08 16.20
C LYS A 150 -10.29 2.92 15.18
N THR A 151 -11.04 3.89 15.69
CA THR A 151 -11.83 4.80 14.85
C THR A 151 -10.98 5.85 14.17
N SER A 152 -9.85 6.23 14.76
CA SER A 152 -8.91 7.18 14.17
C SER A 152 -7.53 7.11 14.82
N PHE A 153 -6.53 7.46 14.02
CA PHE A 153 -5.18 7.77 14.48
C PHE A 153 -4.91 9.24 14.16
N LYS A 154 -4.32 9.97 15.10
CA LYS A 154 -4.10 11.41 14.94
C LYS A 154 -2.80 11.73 14.21
N THR A 155 -1.79 10.90 14.36
CA THR A 155 -0.45 11.15 13.83
C THR A 155 0.16 9.88 13.22
N GLU A 156 1.18 10.07 12.38
CA GLU A 156 2.00 8.98 11.87
C GLU A 156 2.69 8.20 12.99
N ALA A 157 3.22 8.91 13.98
CA ALA A 157 3.87 8.29 15.14
C ALA A 157 2.93 7.37 15.92
N GLU A 158 1.67 7.74 16.04
CA GLU A 158 0.65 6.92 16.69
C GLU A 158 0.38 5.63 15.92
N ARG A 159 0.29 5.71 14.58
CA ARG A 159 0.16 4.52 13.74
C ARG A 159 1.36 3.59 13.87
N VAL A 160 2.56 4.14 13.79
CA VAL A 160 3.80 3.38 13.89
C VAL A 160 3.90 2.67 15.24
N ALA A 161 3.62 3.35 16.35
CA ALA A 161 3.65 2.75 17.68
C ALA A 161 2.64 1.59 17.80
N PHE A 162 1.45 1.77 17.26
CA PHE A 162 0.43 0.72 17.24
C PHE A 162 0.88 -0.51 16.43
N LEU A 163 1.43 -0.28 15.23
CA LEU A 163 1.92 -1.36 14.37
C LEU A 163 3.09 -2.12 15.01
N PHE A 164 4.02 -1.43 15.64
CA PHE A 164 5.12 -2.10 16.35
C PHE A 164 4.60 -2.93 17.53
N GLY A 165 3.57 -2.48 18.22
CA GLY A 165 2.90 -3.27 19.25
C GLY A 165 2.30 -4.57 18.70
N LEU A 166 1.63 -4.50 17.55
CA LEU A 166 1.11 -5.69 16.86
C LEU A 166 2.24 -6.61 16.40
N TYR A 167 3.31 -6.06 15.84
CA TYR A 167 4.46 -6.81 15.37
C TYR A 167 5.12 -7.58 16.51
N GLN A 168 5.33 -6.95 17.66
CA GLN A 168 5.89 -7.59 18.86
C GLN A 168 4.99 -8.71 19.36
N GLY A 169 3.68 -8.51 19.34
CA GLY A 169 2.70 -9.54 19.71
C GLY A 169 2.74 -10.75 18.80
N LEU A 170 2.92 -10.55 17.50
CA LEU A 170 3.09 -11.62 16.53
C LEU A 170 4.39 -12.40 16.75
N LEU A 171 5.49 -11.72 17.02
CA LEU A 171 6.77 -12.37 17.34
C LEU A 171 6.68 -13.21 18.62
N ALA A 172 5.99 -12.73 19.63
CA ALA A 172 5.80 -13.47 20.89
C ALA A 172 5.03 -14.78 20.70
N LYS A 173 4.12 -14.84 19.72
CA LYS A 173 3.37 -16.06 19.39
C LYS A 173 4.19 -17.11 18.67
N LEU A 174 5.36 -16.75 18.12
CA LEU A 174 6.26 -17.67 17.41
C LEU A 174 7.27 -18.36 18.36
N HIS A 175 7.35 -17.93 19.59
CA HIS A 175 8.19 -18.47 20.65
C HIS A 175 7.32 -18.98 21.79
#